data_597f38b5a64afc9942eaa276b5fdb749
#
_entry.id   597f38b5a64afc9942eaa276b5fdb749
#
_cell.length_a   1.000
_cell.length_b   1.000
_cell.length_c   1.000
_cell.angle_alpha   90.00
_cell.angle_beta   90.00
_cell.angle_gamma   90.00
#
_symmetry.space_group_name_H-M   'P 1'
#
loop_
_entity.id
_entity.type
_entity.pdbx_description
1 polymer ?
#
loop_
_entity_poly.entity_id
_entity_poly.type
_entity_poly.pdbx_seq_one_letter_code
_entity_poly.pdbx_strand_id
1 'polypeptide(L)'
;MLLHPAEIAAELKSYPFFKSFNGELLLQISTMVQPALFQKGDLILQEGHVNTKLFFLRKGVAEVLLAGEVVTILQTPGEVMGEMSVVSQNQASSTIRAASDLECFVIDSTLFEHVHPKDKDHFLYLIHKVYSIILCDRLMKTNEKARLFEIANRELYQAQKALDTTGDKKALLVEPDKKQLVLAKMAVGCTGVSLDAVPDRASAVEKLNSEKYDAIVVDSGQIDLYNELKAKHPETRFVAMCPADLTETIHTLMSKPEVDFSISRDLEDRTLTVRLIMTALTKVLNQDYFGIQKYLAWGVDIQQVEIKGSKDRLSLNAAMENYFKSMGVRSSILSRVFIVAEEMMMNAVYDAPTNIHGKPIFNHLTRQNEIILDTHQVSQLSYGCDGTYLAVSVCDPFGALTKKHILNYLKSCYDGKAGSLNEGKGGAGRGLHQILENSDQTIFNVKEGLKTEVIALFRLESGVDAKPRFHYFFSR
;
A
#
# COMPACT_ATOMS: atom_id res chain seq x y z
N MET A 1 1.30 16.22 -49.49
CA MET A 1 1.54 14.91 -50.12
C MET A 1 0.54 13.93 -49.53
N LEU A 2 -0.35 13.36 -50.33
CA LEU A 2 -1.33 12.39 -49.84
C LEU A 2 -0.57 11.07 -49.54
N LEU A 3 -0.45 10.72 -48.26
CA LEU A 3 0.11 9.42 -47.84
C LEU A 3 -0.82 8.28 -48.28
N HIS A 4 -0.24 7.19 -48.78
CA HIS A 4 -1.02 6.01 -49.16
C HIS A 4 -1.48 5.28 -47.86
N PRO A 5 -2.70 4.70 -47.80
CA PRO A 5 -3.19 3.99 -46.62
C PRO A 5 -2.23 2.96 -46.04
N ALA A 6 -1.46 2.26 -46.87
CA ALA A 6 -0.46 1.30 -46.42
C ALA A 6 0.73 1.99 -45.65
N GLU A 7 1.10 3.21 -46.03
CA GLU A 7 2.16 3.98 -45.34
C GLU A 7 1.65 4.48 -43.98
N ILE A 8 0.40 4.96 -43.95
CA ILE A 8 -0.28 5.35 -42.70
C ILE A 8 -0.38 4.14 -41.73
N ALA A 9 -0.81 2.96 -42.23
CA ALA A 9 -0.93 1.76 -41.42
C ALA A 9 0.43 1.31 -40.84
N ALA A 10 1.51 1.40 -41.64
CA ALA A 10 2.86 1.06 -41.20
C ALA A 10 3.36 2.04 -40.12
N GLU A 11 3.07 3.34 -40.27
CA GLU A 11 3.42 4.35 -39.28
C GLU A 11 2.61 4.17 -37.99
N LEU A 12 1.30 3.99 -38.08
CA LEU A 12 0.44 3.71 -36.91
C LEU A 12 0.93 2.47 -36.13
N LYS A 13 1.39 1.42 -36.82
CA LYS A 13 1.92 0.21 -36.18
C LYS A 13 3.12 0.49 -35.28
N SER A 14 3.90 1.53 -35.56
CA SER A 14 5.05 1.93 -34.76
C SER A 14 4.66 2.54 -33.41
N TYR A 15 3.45 3.08 -33.28
CA TYR A 15 2.98 3.72 -32.07
C TYR A 15 2.62 2.69 -30.99
N PRO A 16 3.01 2.90 -29.72
CA PRO A 16 2.76 1.94 -28.64
C PRO A 16 1.30 1.47 -28.56
N PHE A 17 0.37 2.39 -28.76
CA PHE A 17 -1.07 2.18 -28.74
C PHE A 17 -1.54 1.15 -29.78
N PHE A 18 -1.00 1.20 -30.99
CA PHE A 18 -1.43 0.34 -32.11
C PHE A 18 -0.66 -1.00 -32.20
N LYS A 19 0.30 -1.27 -31.32
CA LYS A 19 1.12 -2.50 -31.35
C LYS A 19 0.29 -3.79 -31.27
N SER A 20 -0.83 -3.76 -30.56
CA SER A 20 -1.74 -4.91 -30.38
C SER A 20 -2.66 -5.16 -31.60
N PHE A 21 -2.74 -4.22 -32.56
CA PHE A 21 -3.62 -4.34 -33.72
C PHE A 21 -2.97 -5.21 -34.80
N ASN A 22 -3.77 -6.06 -35.46
CA ASN A 22 -3.28 -6.77 -36.63
C ASN A 22 -3.17 -5.86 -37.86
N GLY A 23 -2.44 -6.29 -38.90
CA GLY A 23 -2.18 -5.47 -40.08
C GLY A 23 -3.44 -5.14 -40.88
N GLU A 24 -4.41 -6.04 -40.96
CA GLU A 24 -5.68 -5.85 -41.64
C GLU A 24 -6.53 -4.75 -40.97
N LEU A 25 -6.63 -4.78 -39.66
CA LEU A 25 -7.32 -3.76 -38.87
C LEU A 25 -6.65 -2.39 -39.02
N LEU A 26 -5.32 -2.33 -39.01
CA LEU A 26 -4.59 -1.07 -39.22
C LEU A 26 -4.81 -0.51 -40.64
N LEU A 27 -4.85 -1.37 -41.62
CA LEU A 27 -5.13 -0.93 -43.00
C LEU A 27 -6.54 -0.35 -43.12
N GLN A 28 -7.53 -0.96 -42.49
CA GLN A 28 -8.89 -0.45 -42.43
C GLN A 28 -8.99 0.91 -41.73
N ILE A 29 -8.34 1.04 -40.57
CA ILE A 29 -8.26 2.32 -39.84
C ILE A 29 -7.56 3.40 -40.69
N SER A 30 -6.49 3.06 -41.40
CA SER A 30 -5.73 4.01 -42.20
C SER A 30 -6.52 4.66 -43.33
N THR A 31 -7.58 4.01 -43.80
CA THR A 31 -8.49 4.59 -44.81
C THR A 31 -9.34 5.74 -44.27
N MET A 32 -9.49 5.85 -42.96
CA MET A 32 -10.24 6.88 -42.24
C MET A 32 -9.38 8.02 -41.73
N VAL A 33 -8.10 7.84 -41.78
CA VAL A 33 -7.09 8.78 -41.23
C VAL A 33 -6.75 9.84 -42.28
N GLN A 34 -6.75 11.11 -41.85
CA GLN A 34 -6.31 12.23 -42.65
C GLN A 34 -5.11 12.91 -41.96
N PRO A 35 -4.03 13.25 -42.67
CA PRO A 35 -2.99 14.07 -42.12
C PRO A 35 -3.46 15.51 -41.94
N ALA A 36 -3.10 16.12 -40.79
CA ALA A 36 -3.34 17.54 -40.52
C ALA A 36 -2.04 18.21 -40.04
N LEU A 37 -1.89 19.46 -40.41
CA LEU A 37 -0.75 20.32 -40.07
C LEU A 37 -1.24 21.52 -39.30
N PHE A 38 -0.55 21.87 -38.22
CA PHE A 38 -0.82 23.04 -37.42
C PHE A 38 0.45 23.84 -37.26
N GLN A 39 0.32 25.16 -37.34
CA GLN A 39 1.44 26.08 -37.09
C GLN A 39 1.56 26.33 -35.57
N LYS A 40 2.75 26.75 -35.15
CA LYS A 40 2.95 27.16 -33.75
C LYS A 40 1.93 28.23 -33.33
N GLY A 41 1.18 27.97 -32.27
CA GLY A 41 0.14 28.84 -31.74
C GLY A 41 -1.28 28.45 -32.11
N ASP A 42 -1.47 27.58 -33.13
CA ASP A 42 -2.78 27.14 -33.54
C ASP A 42 -3.49 26.35 -32.40
N LEU A 43 -4.80 26.56 -32.29
CA LEU A 43 -5.65 25.78 -31.40
C LEU A 43 -6.12 24.50 -32.12
N ILE A 44 -5.77 23.36 -31.57
CA ILE A 44 -6.19 22.04 -32.04
C ILE A 44 -7.57 21.71 -31.46
N LEU A 45 -7.76 22.01 -30.18
CA LEU A 45 -8.99 21.89 -29.41
C LEU A 45 -9.17 23.12 -28.53
N GLN A 46 -10.40 23.51 -28.29
CA GLN A 46 -10.74 24.62 -27.37
C GLN A 46 -11.69 24.13 -26.27
N GLU A 47 -11.31 24.38 -25.02
CA GLU A 47 -12.13 24.04 -23.85
C GLU A 47 -13.55 24.59 -23.98
N GLY A 48 -14.54 23.81 -23.63
CA GLY A 48 -15.96 24.16 -23.71
C GLY A 48 -16.58 24.06 -25.10
N HIS A 49 -15.81 23.72 -26.17
CA HIS A 49 -16.35 23.56 -27.52
C HIS A 49 -16.56 22.09 -27.86
N VAL A 50 -17.53 21.82 -28.70
CA VAL A 50 -17.81 20.48 -29.22
C VAL A 50 -16.66 20.04 -30.14
N ASN A 51 -16.18 18.83 -29.95
CA ASN A 51 -15.15 18.24 -30.79
C ASN A 51 -15.60 16.86 -31.30
N THR A 52 -15.48 16.67 -32.61
CA THR A 52 -15.79 15.42 -33.32
C THR A 52 -14.52 14.67 -33.78
N LYS A 53 -13.35 15.22 -33.51
CA LYS A 53 -12.09 14.74 -34.09
C LYS A 53 -11.18 14.13 -33.03
N LEU A 54 -10.56 13.01 -33.40
CA LEU A 54 -9.52 12.32 -32.68
C LEU A 54 -8.19 12.58 -33.38
N PHE A 55 -7.20 13.07 -32.64
CA PHE A 55 -5.88 13.42 -33.16
C PHE A 55 -4.83 12.47 -32.60
N PHE A 56 -3.92 11.99 -33.45
CA PHE A 56 -2.73 11.24 -33.06
C PHE A 56 -1.51 12.06 -33.43
N LEU A 57 -0.70 12.41 -32.45
CA LEU A 57 0.52 13.18 -32.66
C LEU A 57 1.50 12.39 -33.53
N ARG A 58 1.97 12.98 -34.65
CA ARG A 58 3.06 12.43 -35.47
C ARG A 58 4.38 13.07 -35.14
N LYS A 59 4.40 14.41 -35.12
CA LYS A 59 5.62 15.21 -34.92
C LYS A 59 5.27 16.57 -34.33
N GLY A 60 6.19 17.12 -33.55
CA GLY A 60 6.03 18.43 -32.93
C GLY A 60 5.66 18.34 -31.45
N VAL A 61 5.23 19.45 -30.88
CA VAL A 61 4.92 19.61 -29.46
C VAL A 61 3.57 20.30 -29.31
N ALA A 62 2.66 19.73 -28.51
CA ALA A 62 1.40 20.33 -28.13
C ALA A 62 1.34 20.58 -26.63
N GLU A 63 0.71 21.67 -26.21
CA GLU A 63 0.42 22.01 -24.82
C GLU A 63 -1.05 21.77 -24.51
N VAL A 64 -1.32 21.14 -23.40
CA VAL A 64 -2.67 20.98 -22.85
C VAL A 64 -2.86 22.05 -21.78
N LEU A 65 -3.85 22.92 -21.97
CA LEU A 65 -4.18 24.00 -21.06
C LEU A 65 -5.51 23.76 -20.37
N LEU A 66 -5.56 24.01 -19.08
CA LEU A 66 -6.78 24.00 -18.27
C LEU A 66 -6.91 25.38 -17.60
N ALA A 67 -8.04 26.06 -17.79
CA ALA A 67 -8.23 27.42 -17.30
C ALA A 67 -7.08 28.40 -17.68
N GLY A 68 -6.46 28.20 -18.83
CA GLY A 68 -5.38 29.02 -19.36
C GLY A 68 -3.96 28.64 -18.92
N GLU A 69 -3.80 27.74 -17.94
CA GLU A 69 -2.50 27.26 -17.45
C GLU A 69 -2.09 25.96 -18.12
N VAL A 70 -0.81 25.84 -18.47
CA VAL A 70 -0.25 24.61 -19.09
C VAL A 70 -0.13 23.51 -18.02
N VAL A 71 -0.91 22.45 -18.18
CA VAL A 71 -0.94 21.30 -17.24
C VAL A 71 -0.15 20.09 -17.76
N THR A 72 0.04 19.98 -19.08
CA THR A 72 0.75 18.84 -19.68
C THR A 72 1.32 19.24 -21.05
N ILE A 73 2.45 18.63 -21.41
CA ILE A 73 3.08 18.75 -22.72
C ILE A 73 3.01 17.37 -23.39
N LEU A 74 2.55 17.34 -24.66
CA LEU A 74 2.50 16.17 -25.53
C LEU A 74 3.60 16.31 -26.58
N GLN A 75 4.51 15.34 -26.66
CA GLN A 75 5.65 15.38 -27.58
C GLN A 75 6.06 14.02 -28.13
N THR A 76 5.38 12.95 -27.64
CA THR A 76 5.70 11.58 -28.07
C THR A 76 4.81 11.18 -29.25
N PRO A 77 5.37 10.71 -30.37
CA PRO A 77 4.57 10.21 -31.49
C PRO A 77 3.62 9.11 -31.04
N GLY A 78 2.36 9.21 -31.47
CA GLY A 78 1.26 8.31 -31.08
C GLY A 78 0.45 8.77 -29.86
N GLU A 79 0.82 9.88 -29.21
CA GLU A 79 -0.05 10.49 -28.19
C GLU A 79 -1.38 10.95 -28.77
N VAL A 80 -2.46 10.74 -28.01
CA VAL A 80 -3.84 10.94 -28.46
C VAL A 80 -4.46 12.18 -27.83
N MET A 81 -5.20 12.95 -28.65
CA MET A 81 -5.87 14.18 -28.23
C MET A 81 -7.34 14.15 -28.71
N GLY A 82 -8.25 14.68 -27.88
CA GLY A 82 -9.66 14.88 -28.24
C GLY A 82 -10.57 13.67 -27.99
N GLU A 83 -10.06 12.55 -27.50
CA GLU A 83 -10.81 11.32 -27.28
C GLU A 83 -11.94 11.46 -26.24
N MET A 84 -11.69 12.25 -25.18
CA MET A 84 -12.69 12.43 -24.10
C MET A 84 -13.98 13.05 -24.63
N SER A 85 -13.88 14.11 -25.41
CA SER A 85 -15.04 14.82 -25.96
C SER A 85 -15.77 14.01 -27.02
N VAL A 86 -15.06 13.24 -27.85
CA VAL A 86 -15.68 12.41 -28.88
C VAL A 86 -16.44 11.24 -28.28
N VAL A 87 -15.89 10.56 -27.27
CA VAL A 87 -16.54 9.40 -26.62
C VAL A 87 -17.73 9.82 -25.77
N SER A 88 -17.58 10.89 -24.99
CA SER A 88 -18.65 11.35 -24.09
C SER A 88 -19.71 12.19 -24.78
N GLN A 89 -19.47 12.58 -26.03
CA GLN A 89 -20.28 13.56 -26.76
C GLN A 89 -20.45 14.89 -26.04
N ASN A 90 -19.50 15.21 -25.15
CA ASN A 90 -19.44 16.42 -24.35
C ASN A 90 -18.47 17.44 -24.99
N GLN A 91 -18.50 18.64 -24.46
CA GLN A 91 -17.53 19.67 -24.81
C GLN A 91 -16.11 19.25 -24.40
N ALA A 92 -15.09 19.75 -25.10
CA ALA A 92 -13.70 19.52 -24.78
C ALA A 92 -13.39 20.03 -23.36
N SER A 93 -12.77 19.17 -22.54
CA SER A 93 -12.42 19.45 -21.13
C SER A 93 -11.16 20.29 -20.96
N SER A 94 -10.43 20.57 -22.04
CA SER A 94 -9.19 21.33 -22.02
C SER A 94 -8.92 21.94 -23.41
N THR A 95 -8.15 23.01 -23.44
CA THR A 95 -7.61 23.59 -24.67
C THR A 95 -6.31 22.87 -25.05
N ILE A 96 -6.13 22.54 -26.33
CA ILE A 96 -4.87 22.01 -26.85
C ILE A 96 -4.35 22.96 -27.90
N ARG A 97 -3.11 23.43 -27.70
CA ARG A 97 -2.43 24.40 -28.56
C ARG A 97 -1.12 23.83 -29.08
N ALA A 98 -0.80 24.10 -30.33
CA ALA A 98 0.49 23.76 -30.91
C ALA A 98 1.61 24.64 -30.34
N ALA A 99 2.56 24.06 -29.61
CA ALA A 99 3.71 24.75 -29.07
C ALA A 99 4.86 24.88 -30.11
N SER A 100 4.87 24.03 -31.12
CA SER A 100 5.70 24.08 -32.31
C SER A 100 4.85 23.76 -33.53
N ASP A 101 5.43 23.84 -34.75
CA ASP A 101 4.79 23.26 -35.93
C ASP A 101 4.52 21.78 -35.65
N LEU A 102 3.30 21.33 -35.93
CA LEU A 102 2.78 20.07 -35.44
C LEU A 102 2.09 19.31 -36.59
N GLU A 103 2.38 18.02 -36.68
CA GLU A 103 1.77 17.08 -37.60
C GLU A 103 0.93 16.07 -36.81
N CYS A 104 -0.31 15.85 -37.25
CA CYS A 104 -1.22 14.86 -36.65
C CYS A 104 -1.83 13.96 -37.73
N PHE A 105 -2.17 12.74 -37.32
CA PHE A 105 -3.22 11.97 -37.96
C PHE A 105 -4.55 12.27 -37.28
N VAL A 106 -5.60 12.46 -38.10
CA VAL A 106 -6.94 12.84 -37.60
C VAL A 106 -7.96 11.82 -38.09
N ILE A 107 -8.82 11.38 -37.17
CA ILE A 107 -10.03 10.64 -37.47
C ILE A 107 -11.21 11.51 -37.07
N ASP A 108 -12.10 11.82 -38.04
CA ASP A 108 -13.32 12.59 -37.78
C ASP A 108 -14.50 11.65 -37.62
N SER A 109 -15.16 11.71 -36.47
CA SER A 109 -16.31 10.85 -36.16
C SER A 109 -17.52 11.16 -37.04
N THR A 110 -17.62 12.35 -37.66
CA THR A 110 -18.69 12.72 -38.58
C THR A 110 -18.62 11.95 -39.91
N LEU A 111 -17.49 11.35 -40.23
CA LEU A 111 -17.35 10.47 -41.41
C LEU A 111 -18.36 9.30 -41.40
N PHE A 112 -18.89 8.93 -40.24
CA PHE A 112 -19.95 7.90 -40.10
C PHE A 112 -21.21 8.19 -40.89
N GLU A 113 -21.55 9.45 -41.08
CA GLU A 113 -22.73 9.85 -41.77
C GLU A 113 -22.68 9.53 -43.27
N HIS A 114 -21.45 9.38 -43.80
CA HIS A 114 -21.12 9.17 -45.18
C HIS A 114 -20.75 7.73 -45.54
N VAL A 115 -20.64 6.82 -44.55
CA VAL A 115 -20.35 5.40 -44.78
C VAL A 115 -21.57 4.68 -45.36
N HIS A 116 -21.36 3.80 -46.34
CA HIS A 116 -22.41 3.00 -46.91
C HIS A 116 -23.08 2.14 -45.81
N PRO A 117 -24.45 2.02 -45.80
CA PRO A 117 -25.18 1.32 -44.73
C PRO A 117 -24.68 -0.09 -44.42
N LYS A 118 -24.19 -0.83 -45.43
CA LYS A 118 -23.66 -2.20 -45.25
C LYS A 118 -22.36 -2.26 -44.46
N ASP A 119 -21.59 -1.19 -44.44
CA ASP A 119 -20.28 -1.12 -43.81
C ASP A 119 -20.31 -0.36 -42.47
N LYS A 120 -21.46 0.24 -42.14
CA LYS A 120 -21.66 1.13 -41.00
C LYS A 120 -21.41 0.42 -39.68
N ASP A 121 -21.92 -0.79 -39.51
CA ASP A 121 -21.76 -1.56 -38.27
C ASP A 121 -20.29 -1.98 -38.04
N HIS A 122 -19.62 -2.38 -39.14
CA HIS A 122 -18.18 -2.72 -39.07
C HIS A 122 -17.33 -1.50 -38.74
N PHE A 123 -17.63 -0.36 -39.32
CA PHE A 123 -16.94 0.90 -39.05
C PHE A 123 -17.15 1.38 -37.61
N LEU A 124 -18.36 1.33 -37.10
CA LEU A 124 -18.69 1.61 -35.71
C LEU A 124 -17.92 0.70 -34.76
N TYR A 125 -17.85 -0.60 -35.04
CA TYR A 125 -17.08 -1.56 -34.27
C TYR A 125 -15.60 -1.17 -34.19
N LEU A 126 -14.98 -0.79 -35.31
CA LEU A 126 -13.58 -0.38 -35.36
C LEU A 126 -13.32 0.83 -34.48
N ILE A 127 -14.13 1.85 -34.58
CA ILE A 127 -14.00 3.06 -33.80
C ILE A 127 -14.20 2.80 -32.29
N HIS A 128 -15.26 2.07 -31.95
CA HIS A 128 -15.49 1.71 -30.55
C HIS A 128 -14.32 0.89 -29.96
N LYS A 129 -13.73 0.02 -30.77
CA LYS A 129 -12.53 -0.72 -30.37
C LYS A 129 -11.34 0.19 -30.13
N VAL A 130 -11.07 1.15 -31.00
CA VAL A 130 -10.02 2.16 -30.82
C VAL A 130 -10.27 2.95 -29.54
N TYR A 131 -11.47 3.47 -29.35
CA TYR A 131 -11.82 4.24 -28.15
C TYR A 131 -11.70 3.44 -26.87
N SER A 132 -12.18 2.20 -26.85
CA SER A 132 -12.09 1.34 -25.68
C SER A 132 -10.63 1.13 -25.25
N ILE A 133 -9.73 0.92 -26.19
CA ILE A 133 -8.30 0.74 -25.88
C ILE A 133 -7.66 2.04 -25.36
N ILE A 134 -8.01 3.19 -25.99
CA ILE A 134 -7.52 4.51 -25.52
C ILE A 134 -7.97 4.77 -24.09
N LEU A 135 -9.26 4.54 -23.80
CA LEU A 135 -9.81 4.77 -22.47
C LEU A 135 -9.21 3.82 -21.42
N CYS A 136 -9.00 2.55 -21.77
CA CYS A 136 -8.32 1.60 -20.89
C CYS A 136 -6.88 2.02 -20.59
N ASP A 137 -6.10 2.45 -21.60
CA ASP A 137 -4.72 2.92 -21.39
C ASP A 137 -4.68 4.17 -20.51
N ARG A 138 -5.58 5.13 -20.72
CA ARG A 138 -5.68 6.34 -19.89
C ARG A 138 -6.12 6.03 -18.47
N LEU A 139 -7.10 5.14 -18.29
CA LEU A 139 -7.54 4.74 -16.96
C LEU A 139 -6.40 4.09 -16.18
N MET A 140 -5.63 3.20 -16.80
CA MET A 140 -4.44 2.60 -16.18
C MET A 140 -3.40 3.65 -15.80
N LYS A 141 -3.06 4.57 -16.70
CA LYS A 141 -2.09 5.65 -16.42
C LYS A 141 -2.57 6.62 -15.34
N THR A 142 -3.86 6.92 -15.31
CA THR A 142 -4.46 7.80 -14.29
C THR A 142 -4.45 7.12 -12.92
N ASN A 143 -4.79 5.84 -12.86
CA ASN A 143 -4.73 5.06 -11.62
C ASN A 143 -3.31 4.95 -11.09
N GLU A 144 -2.31 4.76 -11.97
CA GLU A 144 -0.90 4.73 -11.59
C GLU A 144 -0.42 6.09 -11.04
N LYS A 145 -0.80 7.20 -11.70
CA LYS A 145 -0.49 8.56 -11.21
C LYS A 145 -1.16 8.85 -9.87
N ALA A 146 -2.44 8.49 -9.70
CA ALA A 146 -3.16 8.65 -8.43
C ALA A 146 -2.47 7.88 -7.31
N ARG A 147 -2.07 6.64 -7.59
CA ARG A 147 -1.31 5.80 -6.66
C ARG A 147 0.04 6.41 -6.25
N LEU A 148 0.81 6.91 -7.21
CA LEU A 148 2.10 7.58 -6.94
C LEU A 148 1.89 8.85 -6.11
N PHE A 149 0.83 9.62 -6.38
CA PHE A 149 0.47 10.80 -5.61
C PHE A 149 0.07 10.46 -4.18
N GLU A 150 -0.69 9.39 -3.96
CA GLU A 150 -1.05 8.89 -2.63
C GLU A 150 0.18 8.43 -1.84
N ILE A 151 1.10 7.72 -2.50
CA ILE A 151 2.37 7.29 -1.89
C ILE A 151 3.18 8.52 -1.46
N ALA A 152 3.34 9.50 -2.36
CA ALA A 152 4.08 10.73 -2.06
C ALA A 152 3.44 11.54 -0.92
N ASN A 153 2.12 11.67 -0.90
CA ASN A 153 1.40 12.33 0.18
C ASN A 153 1.54 11.62 1.53
N ARG A 154 1.51 10.28 1.51
CA ARG A 154 1.74 9.47 2.71
C ARG A 154 3.15 9.70 3.28
N GLU A 155 4.16 9.67 2.41
CA GLU A 155 5.56 9.90 2.80
C GLU A 155 5.78 11.31 3.33
N LEU A 156 5.19 12.32 2.67
CA LEU A 156 5.24 13.72 3.10
C LEU A 156 4.59 13.92 4.47
N TYR A 157 3.43 13.31 4.71
CA TYR A 157 2.74 13.40 5.99
C TYR A 157 3.51 12.71 7.11
N GLN A 158 4.05 11.52 6.86
CA GLN A 158 4.87 10.81 7.85
C GLN A 158 6.13 11.63 8.18
N ALA A 159 6.75 12.25 7.17
CA ALA A 159 7.89 13.14 7.36
C ALA A 159 7.50 14.39 8.17
N GLN A 160 6.37 15.03 7.86
CA GLN A 160 5.90 16.22 8.57
C GLN A 160 5.53 15.93 10.02
N LYS A 161 4.83 14.82 10.28
CA LYS A 161 4.49 14.37 11.63
C LYS A 161 5.75 13.98 12.44
N ALA A 162 6.76 13.42 11.79
CA ALA A 162 8.03 13.10 12.42
C ALA A 162 8.83 14.38 12.76
N LEU A 163 8.82 15.39 11.89
CA LEU A 163 9.44 16.70 12.14
C LEU A 163 8.87 17.41 13.38
N ASP A 164 7.56 17.33 13.59
CA ASP A 164 6.90 17.99 14.74
C ASP A 164 7.25 17.35 16.09
N THR A 165 7.72 16.09 16.09
CA THR A 165 7.86 15.29 17.32
C THR A 165 9.27 14.73 17.56
N THR A 166 10.14 14.69 16.55
CA THR A 166 11.44 13.98 16.62
C THR A 166 12.66 14.86 16.33
N GLY A 167 12.49 16.17 16.14
CA GLY A 167 13.52 17.08 15.62
C GLY A 167 14.91 17.06 16.27
N ASP A 168 15.03 16.61 17.55
CA ASP A 168 16.30 16.53 18.26
C ASP A 168 16.75 15.08 18.51
N LYS A 169 16.05 14.08 17.93
CA LYS A 169 16.33 12.65 18.17
C LYS A 169 17.40 12.12 17.24
N LYS A 170 18.25 11.24 17.80
CA LYS A 170 19.34 10.61 17.06
C LYS A 170 19.16 9.09 16.99
N ALA A 171 19.26 8.54 15.78
CA ALA A 171 19.16 7.11 15.55
C ALA A 171 20.40 6.56 14.82
N LEU A 172 20.71 5.28 15.07
CA LEU A 172 21.73 4.52 14.35
C LEU A 172 21.08 3.37 13.59
N LEU A 173 21.41 3.23 12.31
CA LEU A 173 21.02 2.09 11.49
C LEU A 173 22.23 1.22 11.19
N VAL A 174 22.11 -0.09 11.47
CA VAL A 174 23.11 -1.10 11.10
C VAL A 174 22.53 -1.99 10.01
N GLU A 175 22.95 -1.78 8.76
CA GLU A 175 22.39 -2.43 7.57
C GLU A 175 23.50 -2.84 6.60
N PRO A 176 23.74 -4.17 6.41
CA PRO A 176 24.80 -4.67 5.55
C PRO A 176 24.58 -4.40 4.06
N ASP A 177 23.31 -4.36 3.60
CA ASP A 177 22.99 -4.06 2.19
C ASP A 177 23.20 -2.57 1.91
N LYS A 178 24.18 -2.25 1.08
CA LYS A 178 24.56 -0.86 0.76
C LYS A 178 23.44 -0.07 0.11
N LYS A 179 22.60 -0.71 -0.73
CA LYS A 179 21.48 -0.04 -1.41
C LYS A 179 20.40 0.31 -0.39
N GLN A 180 20.05 -0.64 0.49
CA GLN A 180 19.10 -0.42 1.57
C GLN A 180 19.56 0.68 2.52
N LEU A 181 20.83 0.68 2.90
CA LEU A 181 21.45 1.68 3.77
C LEU A 181 21.31 3.10 3.19
N VAL A 182 21.64 3.28 1.90
CA VAL A 182 21.53 4.58 1.23
C VAL A 182 20.07 5.05 1.16
N LEU A 183 19.16 4.16 0.76
CA LEU A 183 17.73 4.49 0.67
C LEU A 183 17.15 4.88 2.03
N ALA A 184 17.46 4.11 3.08
CA ALA A 184 17.01 4.42 4.43
C ALA A 184 17.57 5.76 4.94
N LYS A 185 18.86 6.04 4.69
CA LYS A 185 19.48 7.31 5.07
C LYS A 185 18.81 8.51 4.39
N MET A 186 18.50 8.38 3.10
CA MET A 186 17.80 9.44 2.36
C MET A 186 16.38 9.66 2.91
N ALA A 187 15.61 8.59 3.10
CA ALA A 187 14.23 8.67 3.54
C ALA A 187 14.11 9.18 5.00
N VAL A 188 14.90 8.64 5.93
CA VAL A 188 14.87 9.08 7.33
C VAL A 188 15.40 10.50 7.47
N GLY A 189 16.39 10.91 6.66
CA GLY A 189 16.91 12.28 6.67
C GLY A 189 15.83 13.34 6.39
N CYS A 190 14.76 12.98 5.68
CA CYS A 190 13.61 13.87 5.46
C CYS A 190 12.68 13.99 6.68
N THR A 191 12.87 13.20 7.76
CA THR A 191 11.99 13.18 8.93
C THR A 191 12.44 14.07 10.08
N GLY A 192 13.56 14.77 9.94
CA GLY A 192 14.18 15.55 11.03
C GLY A 192 14.96 14.72 12.05
N VAL A 193 14.89 13.38 11.98
CA VAL A 193 15.73 12.48 12.79
C VAL A 193 17.16 12.50 12.26
N SER A 194 18.13 12.75 13.12
CA SER A 194 19.55 12.60 12.77
C SER A 194 19.88 11.10 12.67
N LEU A 195 20.07 10.57 11.46
CA LEU A 195 20.39 9.16 11.22
C LEU A 195 21.85 8.97 10.83
N ASP A 196 22.60 8.28 11.69
CA ASP A 196 23.85 7.62 11.31
C ASP A 196 23.53 6.22 10.75
N ALA A 197 24.19 5.83 9.68
CA ALA A 197 23.98 4.53 9.06
C ALA A 197 25.31 3.86 8.73
N VAL A 198 25.51 2.65 9.23
CA VAL A 198 26.76 1.88 9.15
C VAL A 198 26.49 0.47 8.63
N PRO A 199 27.47 -0.15 7.92
CA PRO A 199 27.24 -1.45 7.29
C PRO A 199 27.42 -2.65 8.23
N ASP A 200 28.12 -2.49 9.35
CA ASP A 200 28.56 -3.61 10.17
C ASP A 200 28.66 -3.27 11.66
N ARG A 201 28.81 -4.34 12.47
CA ARG A 201 28.93 -4.26 13.92
C ARG A 201 30.14 -3.43 14.41
N ALA A 202 31.29 -3.54 13.74
CA ALA A 202 32.50 -2.84 14.16
C ALA A 202 32.30 -1.33 14.08
N SER A 203 31.80 -0.86 12.94
CA SER A 203 31.45 0.55 12.72
C SER A 203 30.35 1.03 13.69
N ALA A 204 29.37 0.16 14.01
CA ALA A 204 28.32 0.48 14.97
C ALA A 204 28.89 0.67 16.39
N VAL A 205 29.79 -0.21 16.84
CA VAL A 205 30.43 -0.10 18.13
C VAL A 205 31.30 1.16 18.23
N GLU A 206 32.03 1.51 17.17
CA GLU A 206 32.81 2.76 17.13
C GLU A 206 31.91 3.98 17.33
N LYS A 207 30.77 4.03 16.61
CA LYS A 207 29.76 5.08 16.74
C LYS A 207 29.19 5.15 18.16
N LEU A 208 28.80 4.01 18.73
CA LEU A 208 28.25 3.93 20.08
C LEU A 208 29.26 4.32 21.17
N ASN A 209 30.57 4.20 20.92
CA ASN A 209 31.62 4.66 21.86
C ASN A 209 31.77 6.19 21.81
N SER A 210 31.48 6.84 20.70
CA SER A 210 31.69 8.28 20.53
C SER A 210 30.41 9.11 20.72
N GLU A 211 29.23 8.50 20.52
CA GLU A 211 27.95 9.22 20.48
C GLU A 211 26.83 8.44 21.16
N LYS A 212 25.81 9.18 21.62
CA LYS A 212 24.59 8.61 22.20
C LYS A 212 23.46 8.62 21.16
N TYR A 213 22.66 7.57 21.15
CA TYR A 213 21.51 7.41 20.27
C TYR A 213 20.25 7.13 21.09
N ASP A 214 19.12 7.70 20.67
CA ASP A 214 17.80 7.43 21.26
C ASP A 214 17.28 6.06 20.82
N ALA A 215 17.56 5.66 19.57
CA ALA A 215 17.21 4.36 19.02
C ALA A 215 18.31 3.80 18.11
N ILE A 216 18.36 2.47 18.03
CA ILE A 216 19.18 1.74 17.07
C ILE A 216 18.32 0.72 16.34
N VAL A 217 18.44 0.67 15.02
CA VAL A 217 17.78 -0.31 14.15
C VAL A 217 18.86 -1.22 13.57
N VAL A 218 18.75 -2.52 13.82
CA VAL A 218 19.84 -3.47 13.56
C VAL A 218 19.35 -4.64 12.73
N ASP A 219 20.05 -4.96 11.64
CA ASP A 219 19.85 -6.21 10.92
C ASP A 219 20.05 -7.42 11.83
N SER A 220 19.20 -8.42 11.72
CA SER A 220 19.18 -9.60 12.59
C SER A 220 20.49 -10.40 12.59
N GLY A 221 21.26 -10.35 11.50
CA GLY A 221 22.61 -10.93 11.46
C GLY A 221 23.61 -10.29 12.42
N GLN A 222 23.27 -9.10 12.95
CA GLN A 222 24.07 -8.34 13.91
C GLN A 222 23.36 -8.21 15.27
N ILE A 223 22.36 -9.05 15.56
CA ILE A 223 21.49 -8.95 16.74
C ILE A 223 22.26 -9.06 18.09
N ASP A 224 23.42 -9.69 18.09
CA ASP A 224 24.29 -9.80 19.27
C ASP A 224 24.81 -8.43 19.75
N LEU A 225 24.76 -7.40 18.92
CA LEU A 225 25.04 -6.02 19.32
C LEU A 225 24.12 -5.54 20.46
N TYR A 226 22.95 -6.19 20.64
CA TYR A 226 22.03 -5.89 21.75
C TYR A 226 22.70 -5.89 23.13
N ASN A 227 23.49 -6.93 23.44
CA ASN A 227 24.13 -7.06 24.75
C ASN A 227 25.17 -5.97 24.99
N GLU A 228 25.96 -5.63 23.97
CA GLU A 228 26.97 -4.56 24.06
C GLU A 228 26.29 -3.19 24.19
N LEU A 229 25.23 -2.96 23.43
CA LEU A 229 24.46 -1.72 23.53
C LEU A 229 23.87 -1.55 24.93
N LYS A 230 23.18 -2.57 25.44
CA LYS A 230 22.48 -2.47 26.72
C LYS A 230 23.43 -2.35 27.93
N ALA A 231 24.61 -2.91 27.83
CA ALA A 231 25.65 -2.73 28.87
C ALA A 231 26.14 -1.28 28.98
N LYS A 232 26.22 -0.55 27.85
CA LYS A 232 26.77 0.83 27.81
C LYS A 232 25.67 1.90 27.72
N HIS A 233 24.58 1.61 27.06
CA HIS A 233 23.47 2.53 26.72
C HIS A 233 22.12 1.90 27.04
N PRO A 234 21.77 1.65 28.34
CA PRO A 234 20.52 0.95 28.69
C PRO A 234 19.25 1.67 28.21
N GLU A 235 19.29 3.00 28.11
CA GLU A 235 18.15 3.81 27.68
C GLU A 235 17.90 3.78 26.17
N THR A 236 18.91 3.41 25.35
CA THR A 236 18.77 3.34 23.90
C THR A 236 17.81 2.23 23.51
N ARG A 237 16.82 2.54 22.69
CA ARG A 237 15.84 1.58 22.20
C ARG A 237 16.41 0.76 21.05
N PHE A 238 16.23 -0.56 21.13
CA PHE A 238 16.76 -1.49 20.14
C PHE A 238 15.62 -2.08 19.30
N VAL A 239 15.69 -1.93 17.98
CA VAL A 239 14.76 -2.49 16.99
C VAL A 239 15.51 -3.52 16.15
N ALA A 240 15.07 -4.77 16.15
CA ALA A 240 15.61 -5.81 15.27
C ALA A 240 14.90 -5.77 13.90
N MET A 241 15.68 -5.82 12.82
CA MET A 241 15.18 -6.07 11.47
C MET A 241 15.36 -7.55 11.13
N CYS A 242 14.29 -8.30 11.11
CA CYS A 242 14.30 -9.75 10.87
C CYS A 242 14.00 -10.06 9.41
N PRO A 243 14.44 -11.22 8.87
CA PRO A 243 14.12 -11.65 7.52
C PRO A 243 12.63 -11.68 7.23
N ALA A 244 12.24 -11.67 5.95
CA ALA A 244 10.84 -11.83 5.56
C ALA A 244 10.33 -13.28 5.81
N ASP A 245 11.22 -14.26 5.96
CA ASP A 245 10.85 -15.63 6.32
C ASP A 245 10.45 -15.72 7.79
N LEU A 246 9.23 -16.18 8.05
CA LEU A 246 8.67 -16.25 9.41
C LEU A 246 9.39 -17.26 10.30
N THR A 247 9.80 -18.42 9.76
CA THR A 247 10.50 -19.44 10.53
C THR A 247 11.84 -18.91 11.04
N GLU A 248 12.62 -18.31 10.15
CA GLU A 248 13.90 -17.69 10.49
C GLU A 248 13.72 -16.54 11.49
N THR A 249 12.72 -15.70 11.28
CA THR A 249 12.35 -14.61 12.20
C THR A 249 12.02 -15.11 13.59
N ILE A 250 11.17 -16.15 13.71
CA ILE A 250 10.79 -16.73 15.00
C ILE A 250 12.02 -17.29 15.72
N HIS A 251 12.87 -18.04 15.02
CA HIS A 251 14.10 -18.57 15.60
C HIS A 251 15.05 -17.48 16.09
N THR A 252 15.24 -16.44 15.28
CA THR A 252 16.07 -15.29 15.63
C THR A 252 15.57 -14.59 16.89
N LEU A 253 14.27 -14.29 16.96
CA LEU A 253 13.67 -13.58 18.10
C LEU A 253 13.62 -14.44 19.36
N MET A 254 13.48 -15.76 19.23
CA MET A 254 13.56 -16.68 20.38
C MET A 254 14.98 -16.79 20.95
N SER A 255 16.02 -16.58 20.14
CA SER A 255 17.40 -16.56 20.61
C SER A 255 17.73 -15.30 21.41
N LYS A 256 16.93 -14.22 21.27
CA LYS A 256 17.09 -12.92 21.92
C LYS A 256 15.76 -12.41 22.48
N PRO A 257 15.21 -13.08 23.51
CA PRO A 257 13.89 -12.74 24.07
C PRO A 257 13.84 -11.35 24.72
N GLU A 258 14.99 -10.70 24.96
CA GLU A 258 15.11 -9.36 25.51
C GLU A 258 14.75 -8.26 24.49
N VAL A 259 14.80 -8.55 23.19
CA VAL A 259 14.45 -7.58 22.15
C VAL A 259 12.97 -7.27 22.21
N ASP A 260 12.60 -6.01 22.41
CA ASP A 260 11.23 -5.55 22.60
C ASP A 260 10.56 -5.04 21.32
N PHE A 261 11.35 -4.72 20.29
CA PHE A 261 10.85 -4.18 19.02
C PHE A 261 11.44 -4.93 17.83
N SER A 262 10.57 -5.37 16.94
CA SER A 262 10.98 -6.09 15.72
C SER A 262 10.14 -5.67 14.51
N ILE A 263 10.82 -5.53 13.36
CA ILE A 263 10.21 -5.31 12.05
C ILE A 263 10.77 -6.30 11.04
N SER A 264 10.03 -6.53 9.96
CA SER A 264 10.51 -7.34 8.84
C SER A 264 11.46 -6.53 7.94
N ARG A 265 12.43 -7.23 7.37
CA ARG A 265 13.37 -6.75 6.36
C ARG A 265 13.19 -7.55 5.08
N ASP A 266 12.93 -6.87 3.97
CA ASP A 266 12.74 -7.49 2.67
C ASP A 266 13.69 -6.83 1.66
N LEU A 267 14.61 -7.60 1.10
CA LEU A 267 15.58 -7.11 0.11
C LEU A 267 14.99 -7.03 -1.29
N GLU A 268 13.90 -7.74 -1.56
CA GLU A 268 13.17 -7.68 -2.82
C GLU A 268 12.27 -6.44 -2.84
N ASP A 269 11.65 -6.10 -1.71
CA ASP A 269 10.85 -4.87 -1.54
C ASP A 269 11.56 -3.88 -0.59
N ARG A 270 12.62 -3.24 -1.11
CA ARG A 270 13.40 -2.25 -0.35
C ARG A 270 12.60 -1.04 0.08
N THR A 271 11.64 -0.63 -0.71
CA THR A 271 10.76 0.52 -0.39
C THR A 271 9.90 0.21 0.82
N LEU A 272 9.35 -1.00 0.90
CA LEU A 272 8.62 -1.45 2.08
C LEU A 272 9.53 -1.47 3.32
N THR A 273 10.75 -2.00 3.19
CA THR A 273 11.72 -2.05 4.31
C THR A 273 12.04 -0.64 4.82
N VAL A 274 12.27 0.34 3.94
CA VAL A 274 12.49 1.74 4.33
C VAL A 274 11.28 2.30 5.09
N ARG A 275 10.08 2.06 4.59
CA ARG A 275 8.83 2.48 5.24
C ARG A 275 8.71 1.87 6.65
N LEU A 276 9.03 0.59 6.80
CA LEU A 276 9.01 -0.09 8.10
C LEU A 276 10.03 0.49 9.08
N ILE A 277 11.24 0.82 8.61
CA ILE A 277 12.26 1.51 9.40
C ILE A 277 11.74 2.88 9.88
N MET A 278 11.18 3.69 8.98
CA MET A 278 10.62 5.00 9.32
C MET A 278 9.48 4.87 10.34
N THR A 279 8.53 3.97 10.10
CA THR A 279 7.40 3.74 11.02
C THR A 279 7.89 3.26 12.39
N ALA A 280 8.87 2.35 12.44
CA ALA A 280 9.43 1.85 13.68
C ALA A 280 10.17 2.96 14.46
N LEU A 281 11.00 3.76 13.79
CA LEU A 281 11.68 4.88 14.41
C LEU A 281 10.68 5.89 14.97
N THR A 282 9.66 6.28 14.20
CA THR A 282 8.62 7.20 14.67
C THR A 282 7.90 6.67 15.90
N LYS A 283 7.50 5.39 15.90
CA LYS A 283 6.83 4.75 17.04
C LYS A 283 7.72 4.70 18.29
N VAL A 284 8.95 4.27 18.08
CA VAL A 284 9.91 4.04 19.18
C VAL A 284 10.42 5.36 19.76
N LEU A 285 10.76 6.34 18.94
CA LEU A 285 11.27 7.65 19.40
C LEU A 285 10.19 8.47 20.12
N ASN A 286 8.94 8.39 19.65
CA ASN A 286 7.81 9.11 20.26
C ASN A 286 7.07 8.31 21.34
N GLN A 287 7.44 7.03 21.54
CA GLN A 287 6.74 6.11 22.47
C GLN A 287 5.23 5.99 22.15
N ASP A 288 4.87 6.17 20.89
CA ASP A 288 3.49 6.09 20.39
C ASP A 288 3.35 4.86 19.49
N TYR A 289 2.93 3.74 20.07
CA TYR A 289 2.92 2.44 19.43
C TYR A 289 1.60 2.08 18.76
N PHE A 290 0.48 2.66 19.18
CA PHE A 290 -0.87 2.24 18.84
C PHE A 290 -1.47 3.02 17.67
N GLY A 291 -2.45 2.38 16.99
CA GLY A 291 -3.29 2.99 15.95
C GLY A 291 -2.91 2.64 14.52
N ILE A 292 -3.94 2.25 13.74
CA ILE A 292 -3.80 1.87 12.32
C ILE A 292 -3.42 3.04 11.40
N GLN A 293 -3.66 4.28 11.83
CA GLN A 293 -3.31 5.49 11.07
C GLN A 293 -1.82 5.62 10.78
N LYS A 294 -0.96 4.89 11.49
CA LYS A 294 0.49 4.87 11.26
C LYS A 294 0.87 4.07 10.00
N TYR A 295 -0.06 3.29 9.49
CA TYR A 295 0.14 2.36 8.38
C TYR A 295 -0.68 2.71 7.14
N LEU A 296 -1.63 3.63 7.27
CA LEU A 296 -2.47 4.13 6.19
C LEU A 296 -2.06 5.53 5.76
N ALA A 297 -2.49 5.96 4.57
CA ALA A 297 -2.30 7.32 4.09
C ALA A 297 -2.99 8.33 5.02
N TRP A 298 -2.46 9.54 5.05
CA TRP A 298 -3.09 10.62 5.81
C TRP A 298 -4.47 10.98 5.26
N GLY A 299 -5.38 11.31 6.18
CA GLY A 299 -6.75 11.72 5.82
C GLY A 299 -7.70 10.56 5.54
N VAL A 300 -7.22 9.32 5.70
CA VAL A 300 -8.11 8.14 5.63
C VAL A 300 -9.13 8.20 6.77
N ASP A 301 -10.40 8.06 6.40
CA ASP A 301 -11.47 7.91 7.37
C ASP A 301 -11.38 6.53 8.04
N ILE A 302 -11.02 6.55 9.33
CA ILE A 302 -10.90 5.34 10.15
C ILE A 302 -12.18 5.15 10.94
N GLN A 303 -12.86 4.05 10.67
CA GLN A 303 -14.02 3.64 11.42
C GLN A 303 -13.58 2.99 12.74
N GLN A 304 -14.22 3.40 13.84
CA GLN A 304 -13.94 2.87 15.17
C GLN A 304 -15.25 2.46 15.84
N VAL A 305 -15.31 1.21 16.28
CA VAL A 305 -16.52 0.63 16.87
C VAL A 305 -16.15 -0.20 18.11
N GLU A 306 -16.98 -0.10 19.16
CA GLU A 306 -16.80 -0.86 20.40
C GLU A 306 -17.22 -2.32 20.22
N ILE A 307 -16.45 -3.25 20.84
CA ILE A 307 -16.76 -4.67 20.97
C ILE A 307 -17.20 -4.88 22.43
N LYS A 308 -18.50 -5.03 22.65
CA LYS A 308 -19.12 -5.17 23.98
C LYS A 308 -19.38 -6.62 24.37
N GLY A 309 -19.23 -7.55 23.41
CA GLY A 309 -19.45 -8.97 23.69
C GLY A 309 -19.37 -9.85 22.46
N SER A 310 -19.57 -11.14 22.68
CA SER A 310 -19.41 -12.15 21.64
C SER A 310 -20.48 -12.10 20.53
N LYS A 311 -21.64 -11.49 20.78
CA LYS A 311 -22.71 -11.33 19.78
C LYS A 311 -22.44 -10.21 18.78
N ASP A 312 -21.64 -9.22 19.13
CA ASP A 312 -21.37 -8.05 18.28
C ASP A 312 -20.63 -8.42 16.98
N ARG A 313 -19.90 -9.52 16.99
CA ARG A 313 -19.07 -9.96 15.86
C ARG A 313 -19.83 -10.02 14.53
N LEU A 314 -21.08 -10.45 14.51
CA LEU A 314 -21.86 -10.59 13.28
C LEU A 314 -22.24 -9.22 12.70
N SER A 315 -22.71 -8.30 13.56
CA SER A 315 -23.06 -6.94 13.14
C SER A 315 -21.84 -6.11 12.75
N LEU A 316 -20.73 -6.28 13.49
CA LEU A 316 -19.47 -5.60 13.20
C LEU A 316 -18.85 -6.09 11.89
N ASN A 317 -18.84 -7.40 11.65
CA ASN A 317 -18.40 -7.95 10.36
C ASN A 317 -19.26 -7.45 9.21
N ALA A 318 -20.60 -7.39 9.36
CA ALA A 318 -21.49 -6.88 8.31
C ALA A 318 -21.26 -5.38 8.04
N ALA A 319 -21.04 -4.57 9.06
CA ALA A 319 -20.73 -3.14 8.91
C ALA A 319 -19.38 -2.92 8.18
N MET A 320 -18.34 -3.66 8.58
CA MET A 320 -17.04 -3.64 7.97
C MET A 320 -17.09 -4.11 6.49
N GLU A 321 -17.86 -5.16 6.20
CA GLU A 321 -18.10 -5.66 4.84
C GLU A 321 -18.71 -4.58 3.94
N ASN A 322 -19.78 -3.94 4.42
CA ASN A 322 -20.45 -2.88 3.68
C ASN A 322 -19.50 -1.69 3.39
N TYR A 323 -18.71 -1.29 4.39
CA TYR A 323 -17.71 -0.24 4.24
C TYR A 323 -16.69 -0.59 3.14
N PHE A 324 -16.06 -1.76 3.20
CA PHE A 324 -15.03 -2.13 2.23
C PHE A 324 -15.60 -2.43 0.82
N LYS A 325 -16.84 -2.95 0.73
CA LYS A 325 -17.53 -3.08 -0.55
C LYS A 325 -17.79 -1.72 -1.20
N SER A 326 -18.17 -0.71 -0.41
CA SER A 326 -18.36 0.65 -0.93
C SER A 326 -17.06 1.28 -1.46
N MET A 327 -15.90 0.84 -0.95
CA MET A 327 -14.56 1.21 -1.42
C MET A 327 -14.09 0.37 -2.63
N GLY A 328 -14.90 -0.57 -3.13
CA GLY A 328 -14.55 -1.41 -4.28
C GLY A 328 -13.57 -2.54 -3.99
N VAL A 329 -13.41 -2.93 -2.71
CA VAL A 329 -12.51 -4.03 -2.33
C VAL A 329 -13.02 -5.37 -2.85
N ARG A 330 -12.14 -6.16 -3.45
CA ARG A 330 -12.46 -7.47 -4.06
C ARG A 330 -12.90 -8.50 -3.02
N SER A 331 -13.85 -9.36 -3.38
CA SER A 331 -14.37 -10.41 -2.49
C SER A 331 -13.29 -11.37 -1.96
N SER A 332 -12.25 -11.67 -2.74
CA SER A 332 -11.13 -12.52 -2.30
C SER A 332 -10.35 -11.92 -1.14
N ILE A 333 -10.16 -10.59 -1.14
CA ILE A 333 -9.52 -9.88 -0.04
C ILE A 333 -10.47 -9.82 1.16
N LEU A 334 -11.76 -9.51 0.94
CA LEU A 334 -12.76 -9.47 2.00
C LEU A 334 -12.86 -10.78 2.77
N SER A 335 -12.80 -11.93 2.08
CA SER A 335 -12.82 -13.24 2.75
C SER A 335 -11.65 -13.41 3.73
N ARG A 336 -10.44 -12.97 3.37
CA ARG A 336 -9.27 -12.96 4.24
C ARG A 336 -9.45 -12.00 5.43
N VAL A 337 -9.95 -10.80 5.16
CA VAL A 337 -10.23 -9.77 6.17
C VAL A 337 -11.19 -10.30 7.22
N PHE A 338 -12.27 -10.98 6.82
CA PHE A 338 -13.26 -11.52 7.77
C PHE A 338 -12.71 -12.61 8.65
N ILE A 339 -11.91 -13.53 8.11
CA ILE A 339 -11.23 -14.56 8.90
C ILE A 339 -10.37 -13.90 9.97
N VAL A 340 -9.58 -12.91 9.60
CA VAL A 340 -8.67 -12.21 10.50
C VAL A 340 -9.43 -11.40 11.55
N ALA A 341 -10.42 -10.60 11.14
CA ALA A 341 -11.20 -9.78 12.05
C ALA A 341 -11.99 -10.62 13.06
N GLU A 342 -12.58 -11.73 12.61
CA GLU A 342 -13.29 -12.69 13.47
C GLU A 342 -12.37 -13.23 14.56
N GLU A 343 -11.18 -13.71 14.17
CA GLU A 343 -10.20 -14.23 15.14
C GLU A 343 -9.70 -13.17 16.11
N MET A 344 -9.44 -11.94 15.62
CA MET A 344 -9.01 -10.84 16.48
C MET A 344 -10.10 -10.43 17.48
N MET A 345 -11.37 -10.34 17.06
CA MET A 345 -12.50 -10.05 17.94
C MET A 345 -12.72 -11.17 18.97
N MET A 346 -12.62 -12.44 18.54
CA MET A 346 -12.76 -13.57 19.45
C MET A 346 -11.65 -13.60 20.50
N ASN A 347 -10.41 -13.33 20.12
CA ASN A 347 -9.31 -13.24 21.07
C ASN A 347 -9.53 -12.10 22.08
N ALA A 348 -10.04 -10.95 21.65
CA ALA A 348 -10.33 -9.81 22.52
C ALA A 348 -11.47 -10.10 23.54
N VAL A 349 -12.43 -10.93 23.16
CA VAL A 349 -13.59 -11.27 24.04
C VAL A 349 -13.29 -12.43 24.97
N TYR A 350 -12.60 -13.49 24.51
CA TYR A 350 -12.43 -14.74 25.27
C TYR A 350 -11.05 -14.87 25.92
N ASP A 351 -9.99 -14.43 25.24
CA ASP A 351 -8.62 -14.72 25.67
C ASP A 351 -7.94 -13.52 26.35
N ALA A 352 -8.26 -12.29 25.93
CA ALA A 352 -7.63 -11.09 26.47
C ALA A 352 -8.12 -10.70 27.88
N PRO A 353 -9.41 -10.85 28.25
CA PRO A 353 -9.88 -10.39 29.56
C PRO A 353 -9.20 -11.09 30.71
N THR A 354 -8.59 -10.30 31.61
CA THR A 354 -7.93 -10.78 32.83
C THR A 354 -8.53 -10.14 34.08
N ASN A 355 -8.41 -10.82 35.19
CA ASN A 355 -8.74 -10.26 36.50
C ASN A 355 -7.58 -9.35 37.00
N ILE A 356 -7.78 -8.74 38.18
CA ILE A 356 -6.79 -7.86 38.83
C ILE A 356 -5.44 -8.51 39.13
N HIS A 357 -5.35 -9.84 39.06
CA HIS A 357 -4.12 -10.62 39.24
C HIS A 357 -3.54 -11.08 37.89
N GLY A 358 -4.01 -10.58 36.76
CA GLY A 358 -3.55 -10.95 35.43
C GLY A 358 -3.96 -12.36 34.98
N LYS A 359 -4.88 -13.02 35.67
CA LYS A 359 -5.37 -14.37 35.29
C LYS A 359 -6.53 -14.23 34.27
N PRO A 360 -6.52 -15.00 33.19
CA PRO A 360 -7.62 -15.01 32.22
C PRO A 360 -8.96 -15.35 32.86
N ILE A 361 -10.02 -14.64 32.45
CA ILE A 361 -11.37 -14.80 33.02
C ILE A 361 -12.18 -15.77 32.17
N PHE A 362 -12.15 -15.66 30.83
CA PHE A 362 -13.07 -16.36 29.94
C PHE A 362 -12.41 -17.43 29.06
N ASN A 363 -11.08 -17.57 29.09
CA ASN A 363 -10.35 -18.49 28.22
C ASN A 363 -10.68 -19.98 28.37
N HIS A 364 -11.39 -20.34 29.45
CA HIS A 364 -11.88 -21.70 29.70
C HIS A 364 -13.24 -21.98 29.07
N LEU A 365 -13.93 -20.93 28.59
CA LEU A 365 -15.23 -21.02 27.96
C LEU A 365 -15.09 -21.40 26.49
N THR A 366 -16.09 -22.09 25.95
CA THR A 366 -16.16 -22.36 24.52
C THR A 366 -16.66 -21.12 23.76
N ARG A 367 -16.30 -20.96 22.48
CA ARG A 367 -16.79 -19.86 21.64
C ARG A 367 -18.32 -19.88 21.39
N GLN A 368 -19.05 -20.87 21.92
CA GLN A 368 -20.51 -20.93 21.90
C GLN A 368 -21.13 -20.21 23.10
N ASN A 369 -20.37 -19.98 24.17
CA ASN A 369 -20.86 -19.28 25.35
C ASN A 369 -21.01 -17.79 25.03
N GLU A 370 -22.13 -17.21 25.39
CA GLU A 370 -22.32 -15.78 25.29
C GLU A 370 -21.52 -15.05 26.37
N ILE A 371 -20.73 -14.07 25.96
CA ILE A 371 -19.98 -13.18 26.84
C ILE A 371 -20.44 -11.75 26.62
N ILE A 372 -20.75 -11.07 27.71
CA ILE A 372 -20.97 -9.62 27.74
C ILE A 372 -19.82 -9.03 28.56
N LEU A 373 -19.09 -8.09 27.96
CA LEU A 373 -17.97 -7.43 28.60
C LEU A 373 -18.43 -6.26 29.46
N ASP A 374 -17.86 -6.12 30.64
CA ASP A 374 -18.06 -4.93 31.47
C ASP A 374 -17.48 -3.69 30.81
N THR A 375 -17.89 -2.50 31.20
CA THR A 375 -17.48 -1.22 30.60
C THR A 375 -15.96 -1.04 30.54
N HIS A 376 -15.22 -1.54 31.53
CA HIS A 376 -13.76 -1.48 31.59
C HIS A 376 -13.05 -2.58 30.76
N GLN A 377 -13.81 -3.54 30.23
CA GLN A 377 -13.33 -4.65 29.42
C GLN A 377 -13.60 -4.44 27.91
N VAL A 378 -14.38 -3.42 27.57
CA VAL A 378 -14.77 -3.13 26.18
C VAL A 378 -13.53 -2.96 25.33
N SER A 379 -13.49 -3.72 24.24
CA SER A 379 -12.42 -3.64 23.23
C SER A 379 -12.87 -2.80 22.05
N GLN A 380 -11.93 -2.37 21.20
CA GLN A 380 -12.20 -1.51 20.06
C GLN A 380 -11.78 -2.17 18.75
N LEU A 381 -12.69 -2.26 17.80
CA LEU A 381 -12.41 -2.58 16.40
C LEU A 381 -12.17 -1.27 15.65
N SER A 382 -11.04 -1.18 14.91
CA SER A 382 -10.77 -0.07 14.01
C SER A 382 -10.44 -0.59 12.62
N TYR A 383 -10.95 0.07 11.57
CA TYR A 383 -10.67 -0.32 10.19
C TYR A 383 -10.67 0.88 9.25
N GLY A 384 -9.93 0.78 8.16
CA GLY A 384 -9.83 1.81 7.13
C GLY A 384 -9.16 1.28 5.87
N CYS A 385 -9.29 2.05 4.78
CA CYS A 385 -8.73 1.71 3.48
C CYS A 385 -8.19 2.96 2.81
N ASP A 386 -6.95 2.92 2.32
CA ASP A 386 -6.28 4.04 1.64
C ASP A 386 -6.12 3.84 0.12
N GLY A 387 -6.80 2.82 -0.44
CA GLY A 387 -6.67 2.46 -1.86
C GLY A 387 -5.45 1.60 -2.19
N THR A 388 -4.42 1.55 -1.33
CA THR A 388 -3.24 0.67 -1.45
C THR A 388 -3.28 -0.45 -0.43
N TYR A 389 -3.61 -0.09 0.81
CA TYR A 389 -3.77 -1.01 1.93
C TYR A 389 -5.15 -0.88 2.56
N LEU A 390 -5.65 -2.00 2.99
CA LEU A 390 -6.74 -2.12 3.94
C LEU A 390 -6.12 -2.51 5.28
N ALA A 391 -6.53 -1.83 6.34
CA ALA A 391 -6.09 -2.12 7.70
C ALA A 391 -7.29 -2.45 8.58
N VAL A 392 -7.11 -3.47 9.42
CA VAL A 392 -8.06 -3.81 10.51
C VAL A 392 -7.25 -3.96 11.78
N SER A 393 -7.73 -3.42 12.89
CA SER A 393 -7.14 -3.68 14.21
C SER A 393 -8.21 -3.95 15.26
N VAL A 394 -7.83 -4.77 16.23
CA VAL A 394 -8.59 -4.93 17.47
C VAL A 394 -7.69 -4.57 18.64
N CYS A 395 -8.21 -3.73 19.51
CA CYS A 395 -7.51 -3.22 20.67
C CYS A 395 -8.27 -3.57 21.95
N ASP A 396 -7.61 -4.27 22.87
CA ASP A 396 -8.12 -4.61 24.20
C ASP A 396 -7.43 -3.78 25.31
N PRO A 397 -8.10 -3.55 26.44
CA PRO A 397 -7.58 -2.77 27.55
C PRO A 397 -6.81 -3.59 28.61
N PHE A 398 -6.20 -4.74 28.24
CA PHE A 398 -5.58 -5.63 29.23
C PHE A 398 -4.07 -5.70 29.15
N GLY A 399 -3.47 -5.64 27.93
CA GLY A 399 -2.03 -5.81 27.75
C GLY A 399 -1.53 -7.18 28.22
N ALA A 400 -2.35 -8.20 28.14
CA ALA A 400 -2.06 -9.55 28.65
C ALA A 400 -1.23 -10.42 27.70
N LEU A 401 -1.15 -10.05 26.43
CA LEU A 401 -0.42 -10.80 25.43
C LEU A 401 1.10 -10.62 25.63
N THR A 402 1.84 -11.72 25.79
CA THR A 402 3.29 -11.68 25.99
C THR A 402 4.05 -12.11 24.73
N LYS A 403 5.26 -11.58 24.54
CA LYS A 403 6.18 -12.03 23.48
C LYS A 403 6.36 -13.54 23.48
N LYS A 404 6.59 -14.11 24.68
CA LYS A 404 6.81 -15.54 24.84
C LYS A 404 5.61 -16.37 24.35
N HIS A 405 4.39 -15.92 24.61
CA HIS A 405 3.19 -16.59 24.11
C HIS A 405 3.14 -16.56 22.59
N ILE A 406 3.35 -15.39 21.97
CA ILE A 406 3.34 -15.23 20.51
C ILE A 406 4.42 -16.13 19.89
N LEU A 407 5.68 -16.00 20.29
CA LEU A 407 6.80 -16.72 19.69
C LEU A 407 6.71 -18.23 19.85
N ASN A 408 6.34 -18.72 21.06
CA ASN A 408 6.16 -20.16 21.30
C ASN A 408 5.02 -20.73 20.46
N TYR A 409 3.93 -19.99 20.38
CA TYR A 409 2.78 -20.40 19.59
C TYR A 409 3.12 -20.49 18.10
N LEU A 410 3.73 -19.44 17.53
CA LEU A 410 4.15 -19.41 16.14
C LEU A 410 5.16 -20.51 15.84
N LYS A 411 6.15 -20.71 16.70
CA LYS A 411 7.11 -21.81 16.58
C LYS A 411 6.41 -23.16 16.45
N SER A 412 5.42 -23.43 17.31
CA SER A 412 4.69 -24.69 17.26
C SER A 412 3.92 -24.89 15.95
N CYS A 413 3.40 -23.82 15.37
CA CYS A 413 2.70 -23.86 14.08
C CYS A 413 3.67 -24.14 12.91
N TYR A 414 4.81 -23.45 12.86
CA TYR A 414 5.76 -23.59 11.74
C TYR A 414 6.70 -24.79 11.84
N ASP A 415 6.96 -25.33 13.05
CA ASP A 415 7.74 -26.57 13.24
C ASP A 415 6.90 -27.86 12.95
N GLY A 416 5.71 -27.72 12.41
CA GLY A 416 4.84 -28.86 12.04
C GLY A 416 4.21 -29.59 13.23
N LYS A 417 4.29 -29.06 14.45
CA LYS A 417 3.70 -29.61 15.67
C LYS A 417 2.30 -29.07 16.00
N ALA A 418 1.70 -28.35 15.05
CA ALA A 418 0.39 -27.72 15.22
C ALA A 418 -0.75 -28.69 15.59
N GLY A 419 -0.60 -29.99 15.31
CA GLY A 419 -1.58 -31.01 15.66
C GLY A 419 -1.60 -31.42 17.14
N SER A 420 -0.56 -31.08 17.92
CA SER A 420 -0.45 -31.50 19.33
C SER A 420 -0.83 -30.39 20.35
N LEU A 421 -1.13 -29.19 19.90
CA LEU A 421 -1.55 -28.08 20.74
C LEU A 421 -3.07 -28.15 20.98
N ASN A 422 -3.46 -28.84 22.05
CA ASN A 422 -4.81 -28.84 22.65
C ASN A 422 -5.97 -29.38 21.80
N GLU A 423 -6.04 -30.69 21.62
CA GLU A 423 -7.29 -31.40 21.29
C GLU A 423 -8.41 -31.22 22.35
N GLY A 424 -8.10 -30.59 23.48
CA GLY A 424 -9.02 -30.44 24.61
C GLY A 424 -9.66 -29.07 24.82
N LYS A 425 -9.19 -28.00 24.11
CA LYS A 425 -9.78 -26.66 24.25
C LYS A 425 -10.23 -26.17 22.86
N GLY A 426 -11.52 -26.23 22.63
CA GLY A 426 -12.19 -25.92 21.38
C GLY A 426 -11.64 -24.68 20.63
N GLY A 427 -10.67 -24.85 19.75
CA GLY A 427 -10.23 -23.85 18.78
C GLY A 427 -9.20 -22.81 19.26
N ALA A 428 -8.89 -22.73 20.55
CA ALA A 428 -8.07 -21.66 21.15
C ALA A 428 -6.56 -21.64 20.74
N GLY A 429 -6.13 -22.49 19.85
CA GLY A 429 -4.74 -22.62 19.45
C GLY A 429 -4.44 -22.33 17.97
N ARG A 430 -5.40 -21.90 17.16
CA ARG A 430 -5.18 -21.66 15.71
C ARG A 430 -5.34 -20.18 15.30
N GLY A 431 -5.89 -19.34 16.18
CA GLY A 431 -6.28 -17.98 15.84
C GLY A 431 -5.12 -17.09 15.36
N LEU A 432 -4.00 -17.07 16.09
CA LEU A 432 -2.83 -16.27 15.69
C LEU A 432 -2.22 -16.74 14.36
N HIS A 433 -2.20 -18.04 14.09
CA HIS A 433 -1.74 -18.58 12.81
C HIS A 433 -2.68 -18.14 11.68
N GLN A 434 -3.99 -18.20 11.90
CA GLN A 434 -4.98 -17.74 10.91
C GLN A 434 -4.85 -16.24 10.62
N ILE A 435 -4.58 -15.43 11.64
CA ILE A 435 -4.32 -13.99 11.47
C ILE A 435 -3.09 -13.78 10.58
N LEU A 436 -1.98 -14.46 10.85
CA LEU A 436 -0.74 -14.34 10.08
C LEU A 436 -0.88 -14.84 8.64
N GLU A 437 -1.43 -16.04 8.44
CA GLU A 437 -1.57 -16.63 7.10
C GLU A 437 -2.55 -15.87 6.18
N ASN A 438 -3.53 -15.18 6.77
CA ASN A 438 -4.53 -14.45 6.00
C ASN A 438 -4.25 -12.96 5.89
N SER A 439 -3.18 -12.42 6.50
CA SER A 439 -2.78 -11.02 6.35
C SER A 439 -1.43 -10.88 5.65
N ASP A 440 -1.19 -9.77 4.99
CA ASP A 440 0.10 -9.51 4.35
C ASP A 440 1.12 -9.00 5.37
N GLN A 441 0.65 -8.32 6.42
CA GLN A 441 1.46 -7.90 7.57
C GLN A 441 0.62 -7.96 8.83
N THR A 442 1.16 -8.53 9.90
CA THR A 442 0.56 -8.53 11.24
C THR A 442 1.46 -7.79 12.22
N ILE A 443 0.91 -6.86 12.96
CA ILE A 443 1.64 -6.05 13.93
C ILE A 443 1.01 -6.23 15.32
N PHE A 444 1.83 -6.56 16.30
CA PHE A 444 1.44 -6.64 17.71
C PHE A 444 2.01 -5.45 18.46
N ASN A 445 1.14 -4.60 18.98
CA ASN A 445 1.48 -3.49 19.87
C ASN A 445 1.01 -3.85 21.27
N VAL A 446 1.91 -3.94 22.22
CA VAL A 446 1.55 -4.30 23.59
C VAL A 446 2.16 -3.30 24.56
N LYS A 447 1.33 -2.74 25.43
CA LYS A 447 1.74 -2.08 26.66
C LYS A 447 1.32 -2.98 27.81
N GLU A 448 2.32 -3.59 28.45
CA GLU A 448 2.12 -4.65 29.44
C GLU A 448 1.17 -4.21 30.55
N GLY A 449 0.16 -5.01 30.84
CA GLY A 449 -0.86 -4.74 31.86
C GLY A 449 -1.82 -3.58 31.57
N LEU A 450 -1.74 -2.97 30.39
CA LEU A 450 -2.58 -1.80 30.05
C LEU A 450 -3.33 -1.93 28.72
N LYS A 451 -2.69 -2.43 27.65
CA LYS A 451 -3.30 -2.39 26.33
C LYS A 451 -2.61 -3.35 25.36
N THR A 452 -3.42 -4.12 24.59
CA THR A 452 -2.92 -4.85 23.41
C THR A 452 -3.66 -4.38 22.18
N GLU A 453 -2.95 -4.17 21.07
CA GLU A 453 -3.53 -3.95 19.76
C GLU A 453 -2.89 -4.89 18.75
N VAL A 454 -3.71 -5.64 18.03
CA VAL A 454 -3.29 -6.45 16.89
C VAL A 454 -3.79 -5.76 15.65
N ILE A 455 -2.87 -5.47 14.71
CA ILE A 455 -3.17 -4.83 13.43
C ILE A 455 -2.88 -5.82 12.31
N ALA A 456 -3.79 -5.97 11.39
CA ALA A 456 -3.62 -6.70 10.13
C ALA A 456 -3.73 -5.77 8.94
N LEU A 457 -2.76 -5.85 8.03
CA LEU A 457 -2.73 -5.09 6.78
C LEU A 457 -2.91 -6.03 5.59
N PHE A 458 -3.69 -5.58 4.62
CA PHE A 458 -3.98 -6.32 3.39
C PHE A 458 -3.67 -5.41 2.20
N ARG A 459 -2.83 -5.88 1.28
CA ARG A 459 -2.51 -5.16 0.05
C ARG A 459 -3.66 -5.34 -0.95
N LEU A 460 -4.13 -4.26 -1.57
CA LEU A 460 -5.24 -4.30 -2.52
C LEU A 460 -4.83 -4.70 -3.94
N GLU A 461 -3.54 -4.65 -4.26
CA GLU A 461 -3.01 -5.08 -5.55
C GLU A 461 -3.01 -6.60 -5.70
N SER A 462 -3.39 -7.06 -6.90
CA SER A 462 -3.33 -8.47 -7.27
C SER A 462 -1.96 -8.80 -7.87
N GLY A 463 -1.43 -9.98 -7.55
CA GLY A 463 -0.34 -10.61 -8.30
C GLY A 463 1.01 -10.70 -7.61
N VAL A 464 1.12 -10.28 -6.37
CA VAL A 464 2.31 -10.60 -5.56
C VAL A 464 1.88 -11.59 -4.48
N ASP A 465 2.35 -12.83 -4.56
CA ASP A 465 2.30 -13.78 -3.43
C ASP A 465 3.19 -13.18 -2.31
N ALA A 466 2.62 -12.25 -1.56
CA ALA A 466 3.32 -11.64 -0.45
C ALA A 466 3.43 -12.66 0.67
N LYS A 467 4.66 -13.03 1.03
CA LYS A 467 4.89 -13.80 2.25
C LYS A 467 4.35 -13.01 3.44
N PRO A 468 3.63 -13.65 4.38
CA PRO A 468 3.13 -12.96 5.57
C PRO A 468 4.31 -12.40 6.38
N ARG A 469 4.17 -11.19 6.87
CA ARG A 469 5.18 -10.49 7.66
C ARG A 469 4.68 -10.25 9.07
N PHE A 470 5.61 -10.27 10.01
CA PHE A 470 5.34 -10.20 11.43
C PHE A 470 6.18 -9.12 12.11
N HIS A 471 5.53 -8.25 12.86
CA HIS A 471 6.17 -7.17 13.60
C HIS A 471 5.62 -7.14 15.03
N TYR A 472 6.46 -6.74 15.99
CA TYR A 472 5.96 -6.47 17.33
C TYR A 472 6.64 -5.27 17.99
N PHE A 473 5.89 -4.63 18.87
CA PHE A 473 6.32 -3.51 19.69
C PHE A 473 5.79 -3.73 21.12
N PHE A 474 6.67 -4.16 22.01
CA PHE A 474 6.38 -4.37 23.41
C PHE A 474 6.94 -3.22 24.23
N SER A 475 6.08 -2.54 24.99
CA SER A 475 6.47 -1.50 25.96
C SER A 475 6.00 -1.91 27.36
N ARG A 476 6.85 -1.60 28.34
CA ARG A 476 6.53 -1.78 29.75
C ARG A 476 5.82 -0.56 30.31
#